data_4aec44aefd172f93d5250762f2803e65
#
_entry.id   4aec44aefd172f93d5250762f2803e65
#
_cell.length_a   1.000
_cell.length_b   1.000
_cell.length_c   1.000
_cell.angle_alpha   90.00
_cell.angle_beta   90.00
_cell.angle_gamma   90.00
#
_symmetry.space_group_name_H-M   'P 1'
#
loop_
_entity.id
_entity.type
_entity.pdbx_description
1 polymer ?
#
loop_
_entity_poly.entity_id
_entity_poly.type
_entity_poly.pdbx_seq_one_letter_code
_entity_poly.pdbx_strand_id
1 'polypeptide(L)'
;MNLLEKWILGLSGARDEAQQKAISSIGLQGYIVTYLVGCIALIISFGWDLYTGNLNIRTILIAGIVIIPAMFVMYRLRKSGSDQTEVYSETDYRRLITHIKWQVGLSVVNFSVVMSLVMTYGYTWLLHDKENYFFNVLDAITCGLVWGVCMYFYAKHKVVKEY
;
A
#
# COMPACT_ATOMS: atom_id res chain seq x y z
N MET A 1 -22.35 -14.99 3.60
CA MET A 1 -22.56 -13.54 3.38
C MET A 1 -23.30 -12.96 4.57
N ASN A 2 -22.74 -11.94 5.21
CA ASN A 2 -23.31 -11.36 6.42
C ASN A 2 -24.52 -10.48 6.11
N LEU A 3 -25.38 -10.26 7.12
CA LEU A 3 -26.62 -9.47 7.00
C LEU A 3 -26.33 -8.04 6.48
N LEU A 4 -25.19 -7.47 6.87
CA LEU A 4 -24.68 -6.16 6.46
C LEU A 4 -24.33 -6.12 4.96
N GLU A 5 -23.71 -7.19 4.43
CA GLU A 5 -23.37 -7.30 3.01
C GLU A 5 -24.65 -7.38 2.14
N LYS A 6 -25.67 -8.09 2.62
CA LYS A 6 -26.97 -8.15 1.95
C LYS A 6 -27.64 -6.78 1.87
N TRP A 7 -27.56 -6.03 2.97
CA TRP A 7 -28.18 -4.72 3.06
C TRP A 7 -27.47 -3.68 2.19
N ILE A 8 -26.12 -3.61 2.27
CA ILE A 8 -25.31 -2.63 1.50
C ILE A 8 -25.41 -2.90 -0.01
N LEU A 9 -25.42 -4.16 -0.42
CA LEU A 9 -25.46 -4.53 -1.83
C LEU A 9 -26.89 -4.66 -2.38
N GLY A 10 -27.92 -4.46 -1.56
CA GLY A 10 -29.32 -4.57 -1.96
C GLY A 10 -29.71 -5.98 -2.46
N LEU A 11 -29.07 -7.02 -1.97
CA LEU A 11 -29.09 -8.33 -2.56
C LEU A 11 -29.91 -9.31 -1.69
N SER A 12 -31.06 -9.75 -2.19
CA SER A 12 -31.94 -10.75 -1.53
C SER A 12 -31.96 -12.06 -2.31
N GLY A 13 -31.82 -13.20 -1.61
CA GLY A 13 -31.98 -14.54 -2.17
C GLY A 13 -30.76 -15.48 -2.08
N ALA A 14 -30.97 -16.78 -2.36
CA ALA A 14 -29.92 -17.77 -2.52
C ALA A 14 -29.19 -17.55 -3.85
N ARG A 15 -27.86 -17.71 -3.85
CA ARG A 15 -27.02 -17.42 -5.02
C ARG A 15 -26.18 -18.60 -5.42
N ASP A 16 -25.99 -18.69 -6.72
CA ASP A 16 -25.05 -19.60 -7.34
C ASP A 16 -23.59 -19.12 -7.08
N GLU A 17 -22.66 -20.07 -7.06
CA GLU A 17 -21.23 -19.80 -6.85
C GLU A 17 -20.66 -18.78 -7.87
N ALA A 18 -21.13 -18.84 -9.12
CA ALA A 18 -20.74 -17.89 -10.17
C ALA A 18 -21.13 -16.44 -9.81
N GLN A 19 -22.32 -16.25 -9.27
CA GLN A 19 -22.80 -14.94 -8.82
C GLN A 19 -22.01 -14.44 -7.61
N GLN A 20 -21.63 -15.33 -6.68
CA GLN A 20 -20.80 -14.96 -5.53
C GLN A 20 -19.40 -14.51 -5.96
N LYS A 21 -18.78 -15.22 -6.91
CA LYS A 21 -17.49 -14.85 -7.50
C LYS A 21 -17.56 -13.48 -8.22
N ALA A 22 -18.62 -13.26 -9.01
CA ALA A 22 -18.83 -12.01 -9.70
C ALA A 22 -18.94 -10.82 -8.73
N ILE A 23 -19.73 -10.96 -7.66
CA ILE A 23 -19.90 -9.93 -6.64
C ILE A 23 -18.58 -9.65 -5.89
N SER A 24 -17.85 -10.70 -5.54
CA SER A 24 -16.53 -10.57 -4.90
C SER A 24 -15.55 -9.81 -5.81
N SER A 25 -15.54 -10.12 -7.12
CA SER A 25 -14.71 -9.43 -8.10
C SER A 25 -15.10 -7.95 -8.24
N ILE A 26 -16.40 -7.65 -8.36
CA ILE A 26 -16.90 -6.26 -8.44
C ILE A 26 -16.59 -5.51 -7.15
N GLY A 27 -16.77 -6.14 -5.99
CA GLY A 27 -16.42 -5.55 -4.70
C GLY A 27 -14.92 -5.20 -4.60
N LEU A 28 -14.05 -6.09 -5.07
CA LEU A 28 -12.61 -5.85 -5.11
C LEU A 28 -12.26 -4.69 -6.05
N GLN A 29 -12.85 -4.66 -7.25
CA GLN A 29 -12.63 -3.55 -8.20
C GLN A 29 -13.10 -2.22 -7.62
N GLY A 30 -14.30 -2.20 -7.01
CA GLY A 30 -14.82 -1.02 -6.32
C GLY A 30 -13.89 -0.54 -5.20
N TYR A 31 -13.35 -1.47 -4.40
CA TYR A 31 -12.37 -1.14 -3.37
C TYR A 31 -11.11 -0.51 -3.97
N ILE A 32 -10.54 -1.10 -5.03
CA ILE A 32 -9.34 -0.57 -5.70
C ILE A 32 -9.57 0.85 -6.21
N VAL A 33 -10.70 1.09 -6.89
CA VAL A 33 -11.04 2.43 -7.39
C VAL A 33 -11.20 3.43 -6.25
N THR A 34 -11.93 3.07 -5.19
CA THR A 34 -12.12 3.94 -4.02
C THR A 34 -10.80 4.24 -3.31
N TYR A 35 -9.92 3.24 -3.19
CA TYR A 35 -8.59 3.40 -2.61
C TYR A 35 -7.72 4.37 -3.43
N LEU A 36 -7.70 4.22 -4.77
CA LEU A 36 -6.94 5.12 -5.65
C LEU A 36 -7.45 6.57 -5.59
N VAL A 37 -8.77 6.76 -5.63
CA VAL A 37 -9.38 8.09 -5.49
C VAL A 37 -9.06 8.69 -4.11
N GLY A 38 -9.12 7.88 -3.06
CA GLY A 38 -8.74 8.30 -1.71
C GLY A 38 -7.26 8.71 -1.60
N CYS A 39 -6.35 7.97 -2.22
CA CYS A 39 -4.92 8.33 -2.29
C CYS A 39 -4.70 9.67 -3.02
N ILE A 40 -5.36 9.87 -4.15
CA ILE A 40 -5.28 11.14 -4.90
C ILE A 40 -5.81 12.30 -4.04
N ALA A 41 -6.97 12.13 -3.41
CA ALA A 41 -7.55 13.13 -2.53
C ALA A 41 -6.62 13.46 -1.33
N LEU A 42 -5.96 12.42 -0.77
CA LEU A 42 -4.99 12.59 0.31
C LEU A 42 -3.78 13.42 -0.15
N ILE A 43 -3.23 13.12 -1.33
CA ILE A 43 -2.10 13.84 -1.90
C ILE A 43 -2.46 15.32 -2.12
N ILE A 44 -3.63 15.59 -2.70
CA ILE A 44 -4.11 16.96 -2.96
C ILE A 44 -4.32 17.70 -1.62
N SER A 45 -4.99 17.06 -0.65
CA SER A 45 -5.26 17.67 0.66
C SER A 45 -3.97 17.95 1.43
N PHE A 46 -3.03 17.00 1.41
CA PHE A 46 -1.73 17.16 2.05
C PHE A 46 -0.91 18.27 1.36
N GLY A 47 -0.91 18.31 0.02
CA GLY A 47 -0.26 19.41 -0.73
C GLY A 47 -0.85 20.78 -0.39
N TRP A 48 -2.16 20.86 -0.18
CA TRP A 48 -2.81 22.10 0.26
C TRP A 48 -2.42 22.49 1.70
N ASP A 49 -2.38 21.52 2.61
CA ASP A 49 -1.95 21.74 3.99
C ASP A 49 -0.49 22.21 4.05
N LEU A 50 0.35 21.58 3.24
CA LEU A 50 1.71 22.05 3.04
C LEU A 50 1.73 23.50 2.54
N TYR A 51 0.93 23.87 1.52
CA TYR A 51 0.83 25.23 0.97
C TYR A 51 0.38 26.28 2.01
N THR A 52 -0.52 25.94 2.89
CA THR A 52 -1.04 26.82 3.93
C THR A 52 -0.23 26.82 5.23
N GLY A 53 0.76 25.93 5.36
CA GLY A 53 1.56 25.75 6.58
C GLY A 53 0.78 25.20 7.78
N ASN A 54 -0.43 24.69 7.57
CA ASN A 54 -1.30 24.20 8.64
C ASN A 54 -1.87 22.83 8.30
N LEU A 55 -1.60 21.84 9.14
CA LEU A 55 -2.19 20.52 9.01
C LEU A 55 -3.67 20.56 9.39
N ASN A 56 -4.54 20.31 8.42
CA ASN A 56 -5.98 20.40 8.62
C ASN A 56 -6.57 19.05 9.05
N ILE A 57 -7.58 19.08 9.89
CA ILE A 57 -8.33 17.90 10.33
C ILE A 57 -8.92 17.10 9.13
N ARG A 58 -9.23 17.78 8.02
CA ARG A 58 -9.68 17.12 6.76
C ARG A 58 -8.69 16.08 6.28
N THR A 59 -7.40 16.43 6.24
CA THR A 59 -6.32 15.56 5.76
C THR A 59 -6.17 14.34 6.66
N ILE A 60 -6.29 14.53 7.98
CA ILE A 60 -6.28 13.43 8.95
C ILE A 60 -7.47 12.49 8.75
N LEU A 61 -8.67 13.04 8.50
CA LEU A 61 -9.86 12.24 8.23
C LEU A 61 -9.74 11.45 6.93
N ILE A 62 -9.26 12.07 5.84
CA ILE A 62 -9.02 11.40 4.56
C ILE A 62 -7.98 10.29 4.74
N ALA A 63 -6.88 10.55 5.46
CA ALA A 63 -5.88 9.55 5.77
C ALA A 63 -6.49 8.35 6.52
N GLY A 64 -7.34 8.60 7.52
CA GLY A 64 -8.06 7.55 8.23
C GLY A 64 -8.95 6.70 7.31
N ILE A 65 -9.72 7.35 6.43
CA ILE A 65 -10.61 6.67 5.46
C ILE A 65 -9.81 5.79 4.48
N VAL A 66 -8.58 6.17 4.12
CA VAL A 66 -7.72 5.39 3.22
C VAL A 66 -6.99 4.27 3.96
N ILE A 67 -6.40 4.58 5.11
CA ILE A 67 -5.50 3.66 5.83
C ILE A 67 -6.28 2.55 6.55
N ILE A 68 -7.38 2.89 7.24
CA ILE A 68 -8.12 1.91 8.06
C ILE A 68 -8.66 0.75 7.21
N PRO A 69 -9.36 0.97 6.08
CA PRO A 69 -9.82 -0.13 5.23
C PRO A 69 -8.66 -0.93 4.62
N ALA A 70 -7.55 -0.27 4.24
CA ALA A 70 -6.37 -0.96 3.72
C ALA A 70 -5.76 -1.90 4.76
N MET A 71 -5.60 -1.46 6.00
CA MET A 71 -5.13 -2.30 7.10
C MET A 71 -6.08 -3.48 7.38
N PHE A 72 -7.40 -3.23 7.35
CA PHE A 72 -8.40 -4.28 7.53
C PHE A 72 -8.31 -5.35 6.43
N VAL A 73 -8.21 -4.96 5.15
CA VAL A 73 -8.05 -5.88 4.03
C VAL A 73 -6.77 -6.69 4.17
N MET A 74 -5.64 -6.04 4.48
CA MET A 74 -4.37 -6.73 4.70
C MET A 74 -4.44 -7.72 5.87
N TYR A 75 -5.08 -7.34 6.98
CA TYR A 75 -5.28 -8.23 8.11
C TYR A 75 -6.11 -9.48 7.73
N ARG A 76 -7.20 -9.28 6.97
CA ARG A 76 -8.07 -10.37 6.50
C ARG A 76 -7.36 -11.29 5.53
N LEU A 77 -6.58 -10.76 4.59
CA LEU A 77 -5.77 -11.55 3.66
C LEU A 77 -4.75 -12.42 4.41
N ARG A 78 -4.08 -11.85 5.41
CA ARG A 78 -3.16 -12.62 6.26
C ARG A 78 -3.85 -13.74 7.02
N LYS A 79 -4.99 -13.43 7.65
CA LYS A 79 -5.73 -14.41 8.44
C LYS A 79 -6.28 -15.56 7.59
N SER A 80 -6.59 -15.32 6.31
CA SER A 80 -7.07 -16.34 5.37
C SER A 80 -5.95 -17.16 4.74
N GLY A 81 -4.67 -16.80 4.96
CA GLY A 81 -3.54 -17.42 4.26
C GLY A 81 -3.47 -17.12 2.76
N SER A 82 -4.41 -16.33 2.23
CA SER A 82 -4.49 -16.01 0.79
C SER A 82 -3.36 -15.10 0.30
N ASP A 83 -2.52 -14.61 1.21
CA ASP A 83 -1.34 -13.82 0.90
C ASP A 83 -0.06 -14.66 0.77
N GLN A 84 -0.17 -15.98 0.96
CA GLN A 84 0.94 -16.91 0.78
C GLN A 84 1.04 -17.34 -0.69
N THR A 85 2.26 -17.50 -1.16
CA THR A 85 2.55 -18.00 -2.50
C THR A 85 3.17 -19.38 -2.38
N GLU A 86 2.43 -20.39 -2.82
CA GLU A 86 2.89 -21.78 -2.85
C GLU A 86 3.79 -22.00 -4.06
N VAL A 87 4.88 -22.73 -3.86
CA VAL A 87 5.85 -23.03 -4.92
C VAL A 87 6.13 -24.52 -4.90
N TYR A 88 5.91 -25.17 -6.04
CA TYR A 88 5.98 -26.62 -6.20
C TYR A 88 7.28 -27.13 -6.82
N SER A 89 8.20 -26.23 -7.21
CA SER A 89 9.51 -26.62 -7.74
C SER A 89 10.61 -25.64 -7.33
N GLU A 90 11.85 -26.15 -7.25
CA GLU A 90 13.03 -25.33 -6.97
C GLU A 90 13.26 -24.25 -8.05
N THR A 91 12.94 -24.56 -9.29
CA THR A 91 13.09 -23.62 -10.42
C THR A 91 12.11 -22.43 -10.27
N ASP A 92 10.87 -22.70 -9.90
CA ASP A 92 9.86 -21.67 -9.67
C ASP A 92 10.19 -20.81 -8.44
N TYR A 93 10.70 -21.46 -7.38
CA TYR A 93 11.19 -20.75 -6.21
C TYR A 93 12.28 -19.73 -6.57
N ARG A 94 13.30 -20.14 -7.33
CA ARG A 94 14.38 -19.24 -7.75
C ARG A 94 13.88 -18.09 -8.62
N ARG A 95 12.96 -18.37 -9.55
CA ARG A 95 12.31 -17.32 -10.38
C ARG A 95 11.53 -16.33 -9.52
N LEU A 96 10.73 -16.83 -8.60
CA LEU A 96 9.94 -16.00 -7.68
C LEU A 96 10.82 -15.11 -6.81
N ILE A 97 11.87 -15.67 -6.21
CA ILE A 97 12.82 -14.90 -5.39
C ILE A 97 13.53 -13.83 -6.22
N THR A 98 13.91 -14.13 -7.45
CA THR A 98 14.52 -13.14 -8.36
C THR A 98 13.53 -12.01 -8.67
N HIS A 99 12.27 -12.35 -8.91
CA HIS A 99 11.21 -11.37 -9.15
C HIS A 99 10.97 -10.48 -7.92
N ILE A 100 10.89 -11.08 -6.73
CA ILE A 100 10.78 -10.35 -5.46
C ILE A 100 11.95 -9.38 -5.28
N LYS A 101 13.19 -9.82 -5.52
CA LYS A 101 14.37 -8.95 -5.42
C LYS A 101 14.26 -7.75 -6.36
N TRP A 102 13.83 -7.97 -7.61
CA TRP A 102 13.65 -6.91 -8.58
C TRP A 102 12.55 -5.92 -8.18
N GLN A 103 11.40 -6.43 -7.75
CA GLN A 103 10.29 -5.59 -7.26
C GLN A 103 10.68 -4.77 -6.03
N VAL A 104 11.36 -5.38 -5.07
CA VAL A 104 11.86 -4.67 -3.88
C VAL A 104 12.89 -3.62 -4.28
N GLY A 105 13.82 -3.94 -5.17
CA GLY A 105 14.80 -2.98 -5.67
C GLY A 105 14.13 -1.76 -6.32
N LEU A 106 13.15 -1.98 -7.20
CA LEU A 106 12.39 -0.92 -7.84
C LEU A 106 11.61 -0.08 -6.80
N SER A 107 11.02 -0.74 -5.80
CA SER A 107 10.30 -0.06 -4.72
C SER A 107 11.22 0.79 -3.84
N VAL A 108 12.44 0.34 -3.56
CA VAL A 108 13.46 1.10 -2.83
C VAL A 108 13.82 2.38 -3.59
N VAL A 109 14.08 2.26 -4.89
CA VAL A 109 14.41 3.42 -5.73
C VAL A 109 13.25 4.41 -5.74
N ASN A 110 12.02 3.94 -6.00
CA ASN A 110 10.83 4.79 -6.02
C ASN A 110 10.59 5.48 -4.66
N PHE A 111 10.68 4.73 -3.57
CA PHE A 111 10.53 5.27 -2.21
C PHE A 111 11.60 6.31 -1.89
N SER A 112 12.88 6.04 -2.20
CA SER A 112 13.99 6.97 -1.95
C SER A 112 13.83 8.26 -2.75
N VAL A 113 13.39 8.18 -4.02
CA VAL A 113 13.13 9.36 -4.85
C VAL A 113 11.99 10.20 -4.27
N VAL A 114 10.85 9.57 -3.94
CA VAL A 114 9.70 10.27 -3.37
C VAL A 114 10.06 10.90 -2.02
N MET A 115 10.74 10.16 -1.13
CA MET A 115 11.16 10.68 0.17
C MET A 115 12.18 11.80 0.05
N SER A 116 13.12 11.71 -0.89
CA SER A 116 14.07 12.78 -1.18
C SER A 116 13.38 14.07 -1.62
N LEU A 117 12.37 13.95 -2.49
CA LEU A 117 11.56 15.09 -2.92
C LEU A 117 10.77 15.70 -1.74
N VAL A 118 10.11 14.85 -0.94
CA VAL A 118 9.33 15.28 0.23
C VAL A 118 10.23 15.94 1.26
N MET A 119 11.38 15.36 1.59
CA MET A 119 12.32 15.92 2.54
C MET A 119 12.93 17.24 2.03
N THR A 120 13.37 17.28 0.77
CA THR A 120 14.02 18.46 0.21
C THR A 120 13.05 19.63 0.04
N TYR A 121 11.90 19.41 -0.58
CA TYR A 121 10.94 20.49 -0.84
C TYR A 121 9.97 20.71 0.32
N GLY A 122 9.54 19.66 0.99
CA GLY A 122 8.63 19.74 2.12
C GLY A 122 9.24 20.43 3.33
N TYR A 123 10.47 20.07 3.71
CA TYR A 123 11.18 20.70 4.83
C TYR A 123 11.53 22.15 4.55
N THR A 124 12.12 22.44 3.38
CA THR A 124 12.49 23.81 2.99
C THR A 124 11.29 24.73 2.99
N TRP A 125 10.13 24.19 2.61
CA TRP A 125 8.92 24.97 2.49
C TRP A 125 8.13 25.10 3.81
N LEU A 126 8.13 24.05 4.65
CA LEU A 126 7.41 24.03 5.93
C LEU A 126 8.19 24.75 7.04
N LEU A 127 9.52 24.57 7.09
CA LEU A 127 10.37 25.11 8.17
C LEU A 127 11.14 26.36 7.79
N HIS A 128 11.08 26.80 6.52
CA HIS A 128 11.81 27.93 5.98
C HIS A 128 13.34 27.83 6.23
N ASP A 129 13.82 26.64 6.51
CA ASP A 129 15.22 26.37 6.82
C ASP A 129 15.95 25.85 5.57
N LYS A 130 17.12 26.43 5.29
CA LYS A 130 17.97 25.97 4.18
C LYS A 130 18.76 24.76 4.65
N GLU A 131 18.09 23.62 4.79
CA GLU A 131 18.77 22.39 5.09
C GLU A 131 19.69 21.94 3.95
N ASN A 132 20.69 21.17 4.33
CA ASN A 132 21.69 20.68 3.40
C ASN A 132 21.07 19.55 2.55
N TYR A 133 20.73 19.83 1.29
CA TYR A 133 20.11 18.90 0.33
C TYR A 133 20.82 17.55 0.28
N PHE A 134 22.13 17.52 0.50
CA PHE A 134 22.93 16.31 0.49
C PHE A 134 22.52 15.34 1.63
N PHE A 135 22.31 15.86 2.83
CA PHE A 135 21.88 15.03 3.97
C PHE A 135 20.45 14.51 3.78
N ASN A 136 19.53 15.31 3.27
CA ASN A 136 18.15 14.88 3.00
C ASN A 136 18.10 13.73 1.98
N VAL A 137 18.93 13.79 0.93
CA VAL A 137 19.03 12.70 -0.05
C VAL A 137 19.66 11.46 0.58
N LEU A 138 20.70 11.62 1.39
CA LEU A 138 21.36 10.50 2.07
C LEU A 138 20.40 9.79 3.05
N ASP A 139 19.65 10.56 3.83
CA ASP A 139 18.64 10.02 4.76
C ASP A 139 17.52 9.30 4.01
N ALA A 140 17.03 9.86 2.90
CA ALA A 140 16.01 9.23 2.07
C ALA A 140 16.49 7.89 1.50
N ILE A 141 17.74 7.80 1.04
CA ILE A 141 18.35 6.56 0.55
C ILE A 141 18.48 5.55 1.69
N THR A 142 18.98 5.99 2.86
CA THR A 142 19.15 5.10 4.03
C THR A 142 17.81 4.53 4.50
N CYS A 143 16.78 5.36 4.62
CA CYS A 143 15.41 4.93 4.94
C CYS A 143 14.86 3.97 3.89
N GLY A 144 15.08 4.24 2.60
CA GLY A 144 14.66 3.38 1.50
C GLY A 144 15.33 2.00 1.56
N LEU A 145 16.62 1.94 1.86
CA LEU A 145 17.36 0.68 2.00
C LEU A 145 16.84 -0.14 3.20
N VAL A 146 16.68 0.47 4.37
CA VAL A 146 16.13 -0.19 5.56
C VAL A 146 14.75 -0.75 5.27
N TRP A 147 13.87 0.07 4.67
CA TRP A 147 12.54 -0.35 4.28
C TRP A 147 12.56 -1.51 3.28
N GLY A 148 13.44 -1.45 2.28
CA GLY A 148 13.61 -2.51 1.27
C GLY A 148 14.05 -3.83 1.86
N VAL A 149 14.99 -3.81 2.81
CA VAL A 149 15.43 -5.01 3.55
C VAL A 149 14.26 -5.63 4.30
N CYS A 150 13.49 -4.82 5.04
CA CYS A 150 12.29 -5.29 5.75
C CYS A 150 11.27 -5.92 4.79
N MET A 151 11.00 -5.25 3.66
CA MET A 151 10.06 -5.74 2.64
C MET A 151 10.52 -7.02 1.96
N TYR A 152 11.82 -7.17 1.71
CA TYR A 152 12.39 -8.40 1.17
C TYR A 152 12.18 -9.60 2.10
N PHE A 153 12.55 -9.45 3.38
CA PHE A 153 12.34 -10.52 4.36
C PHE A 153 10.87 -10.84 4.54
N TYR A 154 10.02 -9.83 4.57
CA TYR A 154 8.58 -10.00 4.65
C TYR A 154 8.02 -10.78 3.45
N ALA A 155 8.36 -10.38 2.23
CA ALA A 155 7.91 -11.06 1.01
C ALA A 155 8.45 -12.49 0.92
N LYS A 156 9.71 -12.71 1.30
CA LYS A 156 10.32 -14.05 1.32
C LYS A 156 9.64 -14.98 2.34
N HIS A 157 9.23 -14.44 3.49
CA HIS A 157 8.56 -15.24 4.53
C HIS A 157 7.17 -15.75 4.09
N LYS A 158 6.56 -15.12 3.11
CA LYS A 158 5.27 -15.53 2.53
C LYS A 158 5.36 -16.67 1.51
N VAL A 159 6.55 -17.04 1.10
CA VAL A 159 6.75 -18.12 0.13
C VAL A 159 6.80 -19.45 0.87
N VAL A 160 5.80 -20.29 0.61
CA VAL A 160 5.69 -21.64 1.15
C VAL A 160 6.22 -22.63 0.12
N LYS A 161 7.13 -23.51 0.54
CA LYS A 161 7.69 -24.56 -0.29
C LYS A 161 6.89 -25.86 -0.11
N GLU A 162 6.35 -26.36 -1.18
CA GLU A 162 5.55 -27.59 -1.26
C GLU A 162 6.32 -28.76 -1.94
N TYR A 163 7.66 -28.74 -1.88
CA TYR A 163 8.51 -29.79 -2.47
C TYR A 163 9.55 -30.27 -1.47
#